data_b3551b5f39db8eaf89e76f12778e49a2
#
_entry.id   b3551b5f39db8eaf89e76f12778e49a2
#
_cell.length_a   1.000
_cell.length_b   1.000
_cell.length_c   1.000
_cell.angle_alpha   90.00
_cell.angle_beta   90.00
_cell.angle_gamma   90.00
#
_symmetry.space_group_name_H-M   'P 1'
#
loop_
_entity.id
_entity.type
_entity.pdbx_description
1 polymer ?
#
loop_
_entity_poly.entity_id
_entity_poly.type
_entity_poly.pdbx_seq_one_letter_code
_entity_poly.pdbx_strand_id
1 'polypeptide(L)'
;MGVSLIALTLPMLYFSVSEGTKLSIQSESAQIVPGHDVPYRSFIQVLHSTYIEVGECMSDDIFCPVVKKTIVAKSKGSGVIVGHEKGYTYIISAQHVCEHRKAKGALIGKFAYEYEYDETVHVVTFEGDIVRAMVVSSDIKSDLCLMSFPKKAGETVQIRHEKIGIGDPITNIGAPLGIFTPGMALTFDGRYSGSDALGNSYFSFPGAPGSSGSPIIDSRGNLVSIVHSAHTEFSHLAIGCTQASLHSFLYKNRKYVGFLMKD
;
A
#
# COMPACT_ATOMS: atom_id res chain seq x y z
N MET A 1 60.04 24.35 16.02
CA MET A 1 58.55 24.27 15.96
C MET A 1 58.19 22.80 15.92
N GLY A 2 57.88 22.23 17.09
CA GLY A 2 57.52 20.80 17.23
C GLY A 2 56.03 20.66 17.25
N VAL A 3 55.47 19.80 16.35
CA VAL A 3 54.08 19.42 16.34
C VAL A 3 53.96 18.09 17.12
N SER A 4 53.27 18.15 18.27
CA SER A 4 53.03 17.01 19.12
C SER A 4 51.78 16.25 18.61
N LEU A 5 51.94 15.02 18.13
CA LEU A 5 50.86 14.13 17.80
C LEU A 5 50.33 13.49 19.10
N ILE A 6 49.07 13.80 19.45
CA ILE A 6 48.37 13.08 20.51
C ILE A 6 47.65 11.88 19.86
N ALA A 7 48.14 10.68 20.18
CA ALA A 7 47.51 9.43 19.82
C ALA A 7 46.36 9.16 20.80
N LEU A 8 45.10 9.22 20.29
CA LEU A 8 43.94 8.75 21.02
C LEU A 8 43.82 7.22 20.89
N THR A 9 44.12 6.53 21.97
CA THR A 9 43.82 5.09 22.09
C THR A 9 42.37 4.87 22.47
N LEU A 10 41.57 4.28 21.54
CA LEU A 10 40.24 3.76 21.85
C LEU A 10 40.39 2.45 22.66
N PRO A 11 39.64 2.25 23.75
CA PRO A 11 39.60 0.98 24.43
C PRO A 11 38.78 -0.04 23.59
N MET A 12 39.41 -1.16 23.24
CA MET A 12 38.75 -2.35 22.73
C MET A 12 37.84 -2.94 23.82
N LEU A 13 36.57 -2.89 23.64
CA LEU A 13 35.60 -3.64 24.42
C LEU A 13 35.61 -5.10 23.96
N TYR A 14 36.21 -5.99 24.78
CA TYR A 14 36.10 -7.44 24.64
C TYR A 14 34.68 -7.85 25.08
N PHE A 15 33.86 -8.31 24.17
CA PHE A 15 32.66 -9.06 24.51
C PHE A 15 33.01 -10.52 24.74
N SER A 16 32.95 -10.98 25.97
CA SER A 16 32.93 -12.41 26.27
C SER A 16 31.54 -12.95 26.01
N VAL A 17 31.41 -13.85 25.05
CA VAL A 17 30.19 -14.63 24.82
C VAL A 17 30.16 -15.73 25.87
N SER A 18 29.30 -15.59 26.87
CA SER A 18 28.93 -16.70 27.77
C SER A 18 27.84 -17.52 27.10
N GLU A 19 28.08 -18.79 26.87
CA GLU A 19 27.07 -19.75 26.43
C GLU A 19 25.97 -19.88 27.47
N GLY A 20 24.71 -19.80 27.02
CA GLY A 20 23.59 -20.34 27.80
C GLY A 20 22.52 -19.37 28.31
N THR A 21 22.28 -18.22 27.68
CA THR A 21 21.07 -17.45 27.99
C THR A 21 20.03 -17.64 26.89
N LYS A 22 19.03 -18.50 27.13
CA LYS A 22 17.80 -18.50 26.36
C LYS A 22 17.17 -17.11 26.49
N LEU A 23 17.23 -16.29 25.43
CA LEU A 23 16.39 -15.11 25.32
C LEU A 23 14.93 -15.60 25.29
N SER A 24 14.25 -15.56 26.42
CA SER A 24 12.80 -15.55 26.42
C SER A 24 12.39 -14.16 25.95
N ILE A 25 11.94 -14.06 24.69
CA ILE A 25 11.19 -12.91 24.22
C ILE A 25 9.87 -12.96 25.00
N GLN A 26 9.83 -12.29 26.16
CA GLN A 26 8.55 -11.90 26.73
C GLN A 26 7.96 -10.94 25.72
N SER A 27 6.87 -11.36 25.07
CA SER A 27 5.97 -10.44 24.38
C SER A 27 5.44 -9.47 25.44
N GLU A 28 6.09 -8.33 25.62
CA GLU A 28 5.44 -7.21 26.28
C GLU A 28 4.17 -6.95 25.49
N SER A 29 3.04 -7.28 26.08
CA SER A 29 1.75 -6.85 25.58
C SER A 29 1.83 -5.33 25.48
N ALA A 30 1.83 -4.82 24.25
CA ALA A 30 1.79 -3.38 24.00
C ALA A 30 0.69 -2.80 24.86
N GLN A 31 1.04 -1.94 25.80
CA GLN A 31 0.05 -1.23 26.61
C GLN A 31 -0.76 -0.38 25.62
N ILE A 32 -2.01 -0.77 25.41
CA ILE A 32 -2.97 -0.01 24.62
C ILE A 32 -3.14 1.33 25.33
N VAL A 33 -2.59 2.38 24.76
CA VAL A 33 -2.84 3.74 25.22
C VAL A 33 -4.32 4.02 24.99
N PRO A 34 -5.13 4.31 26.02
CA PRO A 34 -6.55 4.56 25.82
C PRO A 34 -6.72 5.82 24.96
N GLY A 35 -7.32 5.69 23.77
CA GLY A 35 -7.71 6.83 22.95
C GLY A 35 -7.68 6.65 21.43
N HIS A 36 -7.00 5.65 20.89
CA HIS A 36 -7.01 5.40 19.45
C HIS A 36 -7.10 3.90 19.17
N ASP A 37 -8.30 3.43 18.83
CA ASP A 37 -8.51 2.10 18.28
C ASP A 37 -8.05 2.07 16.81
N VAL A 38 -6.73 2.10 16.61
CA VAL A 38 -6.15 1.99 15.27
C VAL A 38 -6.25 0.53 14.82
N PRO A 39 -7.01 0.22 13.76
CA PRO A 39 -7.22 -1.15 13.29
C PRO A 39 -6.00 -1.67 12.50
N TYR A 40 -4.87 -1.89 13.18
CA TYR A 40 -3.60 -2.29 12.53
C TYR A 40 -3.72 -3.57 11.72
N ARG A 41 -4.53 -4.52 12.18
CA ARG A 41 -4.70 -5.83 11.52
C ARG A 41 -5.58 -5.76 10.28
N SER A 42 -6.17 -4.59 10.00
CA SER A 42 -6.86 -4.33 8.74
C SER A 42 -5.90 -3.96 7.60
N PHE A 43 -4.67 -3.57 7.94
CA PHE A 43 -3.67 -3.17 6.96
C PHE A 43 -3.20 -4.36 6.12
N ILE A 44 -3.03 -4.12 4.82
CA ILE A 44 -2.52 -5.08 3.83
C ILE A 44 -1.40 -4.41 3.02
N GLN A 45 -0.26 -5.08 2.87
CA GLN A 45 0.69 -4.71 1.82
C GLN A 45 0.28 -5.36 0.50
N VAL A 46 0.24 -4.59 -0.57
CA VAL A 46 -0.07 -5.07 -1.93
C VAL A 46 1.22 -5.20 -2.73
N LEU A 47 1.43 -6.36 -3.33
CA LEU A 47 2.56 -6.67 -4.20
C LEU A 47 2.03 -6.96 -5.60
N HIS A 48 2.31 -6.08 -6.54
CA HIS A 48 1.89 -6.23 -7.92
C HIS A 48 3.10 -6.59 -8.80
N SER A 49 2.97 -7.62 -9.60
CA SER A 49 3.97 -8.06 -10.56
C SER A 49 3.38 -8.08 -11.96
N THR A 50 4.04 -7.42 -12.89
CA THR A 50 3.70 -7.37 -14.29
C THR A 50 4.74 -8.13 -15.07
N TYR A 51 4.33 -9.08 -15.91
CA TYR A 51 5.17 -9.86 -16.79
C TYR A 51 4.91 -9.40 -18.22
N ILE A 52 5.94 -8.91 -18.90
CA ILE A 52 5.87 -8.40 -20.27
C ILE A 52 6.78 -9.26 -21.13
N GLU A 53 6.23 -9.99 -22.08
CA GLU A 53 7.05 -10.67 -23.11
C GLU A 53 7.34 -9.70 -24.25
N VAL A 54 8.61 -9.44 -24.48
CA VAL A 54 9.11 -8.56 -25.56
C VAL A 54 9.90 -9.40 -26.54
N GLY A 55 9.59 -9.26 -27.82
CA GLY A 55 10.45 -9.77 -28.87
C GLY A 55 11.57 -8.76 -29.16
N GLU A 56 12.82 -9.14 -28.97
CA GLU A 56 13.99 -8.34 -29.31
C GLU A 56 14.67 -8.86 -30.55
N CYS A 57 14.88 -7.99 -31.55
CA CYS A 57 15.59 -8.29 -32.76
C CYS A 57 17.10 -8.16 -32.52
N MET A 58 17.86 -9.21 -32.78
CA MET A 58 19.30 -9.27 -32.48
C MET A 58 20.20 -8.74 -33.62
N SER A 59 19.63 -8.34 -34.75
CA SER A 59 20.37 -7.77 -35.89
C SER A 59 19.55 -6.72 -36.63
N ASP A 60 20.22 -5.85 -37.40
CA ASP A 60 19.56 -4.83 -38.24
C ASP A 60 19.06 -5.41 -39.58
N ASP A 61 19.13 -6.72 -39.76
CA ASP A 61 18.71 -7.41 -41.02
C ASP A 61 17.20 -7.59 -41.08
N ILE A 62 16.69 -7.64 -42.35
CA ILE A 62 15.26 -7.81 -42.67
C ILE A 62 14.72 -9.17 -42.15
N PHE A 63 15.58 -10.17 -41.94
CA PHE A 63 15.28 -11.49 -41.39
C PHE A 63 15.91 -11.62 -39.99
N CYS A 64 15.44 -10.84 -39.03
CA CYS A 64 15.94 -10.88 -37.69
C CYS A 64 15.31 -12.02 -36.88
N PRO A 65 16.11 -12.92 -36.28
CA PRO A 65 15.59 -13.88 -35.34
C PRO A 65 15.10 -13.14 -34.07
N VAL A 66 13.81 -13.28 -33.77
CA VAL A 66 13.19 -12.68 -32.58
C VAL A 66 13.51 -13.53 -31.38
N VAL A 67 14.22 -12.97 -30.42
CA VAL A 67 14.43 -13.58 -29.07
C VAL A 67 13.37 -13.05 -28.13
N LYS A 68 12.56 -13.94 -27.57
CA LYS A 68 11.59 -13.59 -26.53
C LYS A 68 12.31 -13.33 -25.21
N LYS A 69 12.03 -12.18 -24.60
CA LYS A 69 12.56 -11.78 -23.29
C LYS A 69 11.40 -11.40 -22.39
N THR A 70 11.35 -11.97 -21.19
CA THR A 70 10.37 -11.59 -20.17
C THR A 70 10.94 -10.49 -19.31
N ILE A 71 10.27 -9.35 -19.28
CA ILE A 71 10.55 -8.24 -18.36
C ILE A 71 9.56 -8.36 -17.19
N VAL A 72 10.08 -8.33 -15.96
CA VAL A 72 9.24 -8.36 -14.77
C VAL A 72 9.33 -7.01 -14.08
N ALA A 73 8.23 -6.26 -14.09
CA ALA A 73 8.08 -5.05 -13.30
C ALA A 73 7.36 -5.40 -12.00
N LYS A 74 7.89 -4.90 -10.87
CA LYS A 74 7.29 -5.10 -9.55
C LYS A 74 7.00 -3.76 -8.92
N SER A 75 5.81 -3.60 -8.36
CA SER A 75 5.43 -2.45 -7.55
C SER A 75 4.87 -2.90 -6.21
N LYS A 76 4.95 -1.99 -5.23
CA LYS A 76 4.40 -2.20 -3.89
C LYS A 76 3.44 -1.06 -3.59
N GLY A 77 2.36 -1.41 -2.91
CA GLY A 77 1.38 -0.47 -2.40
C GLY A 77 0.80 -0.96 -1.09
N SER A 78 -0.24 -0.33 -0.68
CA SER A 78 -0.98 -0.58 0.55
C SER A 78 -2.44 -0.87 0.24
N GLY A 79 -3.17 -1.40 1.21
CA GLY A 79 -4.60 -1.63 1.13
C GLY A 79 -5.20 -1.80 2.53
N VAL A 80 -6.51 -1.87 2.59
CA VAL A 80 -7.24 -2.05 3.84
C VAL A 80 -8.35 -3.10 3.68
N ILE A 81 -8.47 -3.98 4.68
CA ILE A 81 -9.55 -4.95 4.76
C ILE A 81 -10.83 -4.22 5.16
N VAL A 82 -11.84 -4.30 4.28
CA VAL A 82 -13.14 -3.69 4.51
C VAL A 82 -14.22 -4.73 4.86
N GLY A 83 -13.97 -6.02 4.65
CA GLY A 83 -14.96 -7.00 5.02
C GLY A 83 -14.63 -8.45 4.73
N HIS A 84 -15.47 -9.32 5.29
CA HIS A 84 -15.44 -10.76 5.07
C HIS A 84 -16.82 -11.23 4.66
N GLU A 85 -16.92 -11.91 3.53
CA GLU A 85 -18.19 -12.49 3.04
C GLU A 85 -17.91 -13.83 2.35
N LYS A 86 -18.70 -14.86 2.70
CA LYS A 86 -18.66 -16.20 2.07
C LYS A 86 -17.25 -16.83 1.98
N GLY A 87 -16.42 -16.64 3.03
CA GLY A 87 -15.06 -17.19 3.08
C GLY A 87 -14.01 -16.36 2.35
N TYR A 88 -14.38 -15.20 1.79
CA TYR A 88 -13.48 -14.26 1.17
C TYR A 88 -13.21 -13.06 2.05
N THR A 89 -12.01 -12.51 1.96
CA THR A 89 -11.64 -11.20 2.49
C THR A 89 -11.66 -10.19 1.34
N TYR A 90 -12.28 -9.04 1.57
CA TYR A 90 -12.36 -7.92 0.61
C TYR A 90 -11.47 -6.77 1.07
N ILE A 91 -10.72 -6.22 0.10
CA ILE A 91 -9.71 -5.18 0.32
C ILE A 91 -9.99 -4.02 -0.62
N ILE A 92 -9.86 -2.79 -0.12
CA ILE A 92 -9.77 -1.59 -0.96
C ILE A 92 -8.32 -1.13 -1.03
N SER A 93 -7.92 -0.68 -2.22
CA SER A 93 -6.62 -0.06 -2.51
C SER A 93 -6.78 1.03 -3.58
N ALA A 94 -5.70 1.68 -3.96
CA ALA A 94 -5.68 2.56 -5.12
C ALA A 94 -5.69 1.73 -6.42
N GLN A 95 -6.41 2.23 -7.45
CA GLN A 95 -6.56 1.50 -8.72
C GLN A 95 -5.22 1.24 -9.41
N HIS A 96 -4.34 2.24 -9.45
CA HIS A 96 -3.02 2.10 -10.08
C HIS A 96 -2.08 1.11 -9.35
N VAL A 97 -2.40 0.71 -8.11
CA VAL A 97 -1.70 -0.35 -7.37
C VAL A 97 -2.20 -1.73 -7.77
N CYS A 98 -3.48 -1.85 -8.12
CA CYS A 98 -4.13 -3.12 -8.45
C CYS A 98 -3.94 -3.51 -9.91
N GLU A 99 -3.95 -2.52 -10.80
CA GLU A 99 -3.93 -2.69 -12.24
C GLU A 99 -2.98 -1.66 -12.86
N HIS A 100 -2.01 -2.12 -13.65
CA HIS A 100 -1.28 -1.21 -14.51
C HIS A 100 -2.11 -0.91 -15.78
N ARG A 101 -2.04 0.34 -16.23
CA ARG A 101 -2.60 0.67 -17.53
C ARG A 101 -1.82 -0.11 -18.58
N LYS A 102 -2.49 -1.01 -19.30
CA LYS A 102 -1.92 -1.68 -20.47
C LYS A 102 -1.41 -0.60 -21.41
N ALA A 103 -0.11 -0.44 -21.50
CA ALA A 103 0.50 0.40 -22.50
C ALA A 103 0.25 -0.26 -23.85
N LYS A 104 -0.79 0.19 -24.58
CA LYS A 104 -0.99 -0.23 -25.96
C LYS A 104 0.21 0.28 -26.75
N GLY A 105 1.08 -0.65 -27.18
CA GLY A 105 2.11 -0.38 -28.15
C GLY A 105 3.15 0.67 -27.74
N ALA A 106 3.70 0.60 -26.53
CA ALA A 106 4.87 1.40 -26.23
C ALA A 106 6.03 0.94 -27.11
N LEU A 107 6.47 1.83 -28.01
CA LEU A 107 7.67 1.64 -28.81
C LEU A 107 8.87 1.59 -27.87
N ILE A 108 9.36 0.39 -27.58
CA ILE A 108 10.66 0.20 -26.93
C ILE A 108 11.69 0.08 -28.05
N GLY A 109 12.28 1.22 -28.46
CA GLY A 109 13.24 1.29 -29.56
C GLY A 109 12.62 1.29 -30.96
N LYS A 110 13.39 0.96 -31.99
CA LYS A 110 12.98 1.00 -33.40
C LYS A 110 12.01 -0.14 -33.82
N PHE A 111 11.70 -1.10 -32.94
CA PHE A 111 10.97 -2.31 -33.26
C PHE A 111 9.80 -2.50 -32.30
N ALA A 112 8.56 -2.42 -32.84
CA ALA A 112 7.34 -2.73 -32.07
C ALA A 112 7.01 -4.21 -32.29
N TYR A 113 6.96 -5.02 -31.22
CA TYR A 113 6.48 -6.40 -31.28
C TYR A 113 5.27 -6.54 -30.29
N GLU A 114 4.39 -7.50 -30.61
CA GLU A 114 3.26 -7.85 -29.78
C GLU A 114 3.74 -8.30 -28.39
N TYR A 115 3.13 -7.77 -27.34
CA TYR A 115 3.41 -8.19 -25.98
C TYR A 115 2.36 -9.18 -25.51
N GLU A 116 2.78 -10.25 -24.90
CA GLU A 116 1.94 -10.95 -23.93
C GLU A 116 2.13 -10.25 -22.57
N TYR A 117 1.03 -9.85 -21.97
CA TYR A 117 0.99 -9.09 -20.73
C TYR A 117 0.21 -9.89 -19.71
N ASP A 118 0.87 -10.30 -18.63
CA ASP A 118 0.23 -10.96 -17.49
C ASP A 118 0.48 -10.17 -16.20
N GLU A 119 -0.51 -10.14 -15.36
CA GLU A 119 -0.46 -9.44 -14.07
C GLU A 119 -0.82 -10.37 -12.94
N THR A 120 -0.07 -10.30 -11.85
CA THR A 120 -0.40 -10.99 -10.62
C THR A 120 -0.36 -10.03 -9.43
N VAL A 121 -1.41 -10.07 -8.63
CA VAL A 121 -1.49 -9.33 -7.38
C VAL A 121 -1.41 -10.32 -6.22
N HIS A 122 -0.46 -10.09 -5.34
CA HIS A 122 -0.38 -10.76 -4.05
C HIS A 122 -0.57 -9.74 -2.94
N VAL A 123 -1.13 -10.19 -1.85
CA VAL A 123 -1.28 -9.38 -0.64
C VAL A 123 -0.53 -10.05 0.50
N VAL A 124 0.07 -9.23 1.35
CA VAL A 124 0.70 -9.68 2.59
C VAL A 124 -0.11 -9.14 3.75
N THR A 125 -0.68 -10.02 4.55
CA THR A 125 -1.48 -9.64 5.72
C THR A 125 -0.58 -9.13 6.85
N PHE A 126 -1.17 -8.48 7.83
CA PHE A 126 -0.44 -8.06 9.04
C PHE A 126 0.22 -9.26 9.74
N GLU A 127 -0.38 -10.44 9.71
CA GLU A 127 0.15 -11.68 10.28
C GLU A 127 1.25 -12.33 9.42
N GLY A 128 1.44 -11.87 8.17
CA GLY A 128 2.49 -12.36 7.26
C GLY A 128 2.02 -13.40 6.25
N ASP A 129 0.73 -13.68 6.16
CA ASP A 129 0.22 -14.54 5.09
C ASP A 129 0.38 -13.87 3.73
N ILE A 130 0.97 -14.57 2.78
CA ILE A 130 1.08 -14.13 1.38
C ILE A 130 0.02 -14.88 0.57
N VAL A 131 -0.95 -14.14 0.02
CA VAL A 131 -2.08 -14.73 -0.71
C VAL A 131 -2.24 -14.03 -2.05
N ARG A 132 -2.54 -14.81 -3.12
CA ARG A 132 -2.92 -14.21 -4.40
C ARG A 132 -4.30 -13.58 -4.28
N ALA A 133 -4.41 -12.31 -4.66
CA ALA A 133 -5.65 -11.57 -4.71
C ALA A 133 -6.17 -11.44 -6.14
N MET A 134 -7.48 -11.30 -6.28
CA MET A 134 -8.16 -11.04 -7.54
C MET A 134 -8.78 -9.65 -7.51
N VAL A 135 -8.61 -8.88 -8.56
CA VAL A 135 -9.31 -7.61 -8.74
C VAL A 135 -10.77 -7.91 -9.09
N VAL A 136 -11.67 -7.42 -8.25
CA VAL A 136 -13.13 -7.63 -8.37
C VAL A 136 -13.78 -6.46 -9.11
N SER A 137 -13.28 -5.26 -8.86
CA SER A 137 -13.78 -4.02 -9.46
C SER A 137 -12.74 -2.92 -9.37
N SER A 138 -12.71 -2.03 -10.35
CA SER A 138 -11.85 -0.85 -10.34
C SER A 138 -12.58 0.37 -10.88
N ASP A 139 -12.16 1.56 -10.44
CA ASP A 139 -12.65 2.85 -10.91
C ASP A 139 -11.46 3.81 -11.10
N ILE A 140 -11.11 4.04 -12.36
CA ILE A 140 -9.98 4.91 -12.74
C ILE A 140 -10.22 6.37 -12.30
N LYS A 141 -11.48 6.81 -12.28
CA LYS A 141 -11.81 8.21 -11.97
C LYS A 141 -11.54 8.56 -10.51
N SER A 142 -11.87 7.67 -9.61
CA SER A 142 -11.65 7.84 -8.18
C SER A 142 -10.34 7.21 -7.70
N ASP A 143 -9.60 6.56 -8.62
CA ASP A 143 -8.40 5.77 -8.34
C ASP A 143 -8.61 4.75 -7.22
N LEU A 144 -9.70 3.99 -7.29
CA LEU A 144 -10.06 2.96 -6.32
C LEU A 144 -10.17 1.59 -6.97
N CYS A 145 -9.76 0.55 -6.26
CA CYS A 145 -10.02 -0.83 -6.62
C CYS A 145 -10.49 -1.65 -5.42
N LEU A 146 -11.33 -2.65 -5.72
CA LEU A 146 -11.77 -3.69 -4.80
C LEU A 146 -11.11 -4.99 -5.21
N MET A 147 -10.40 -5.61 -4.30
CA MET A 147 -9.80 -6.93 -4.45
C MET A 147 -10.42 -7.93 -3.48
N SER A 148 -10.26 -9.22 -3.76
CA SER A 148 -10.63 -10.28 -2.83
C SER A 148 -9.64 -11.45 -2.88
N PHE A 149 -9.56 -12.20 -1.78
CA PHE A 149 -8.84 -13.47 -1.71
C PHE A 149 -9.59 -14.50 -0.85
N PRO A 150 -9.43 -15.82 -1.14
CA PRO A 150 -10.21 -16.88 -0.50
C PRO A 150 -9.63 -17.29 0.86
N LYS A 151 -9.73 -16.43 1.86
CA LYS A 151 -9.35 -16.69 3.26
C LYS A 151 -9.93 -15.58 4.12
N LYS A 152 -10.35 -15.88 5.34
CA LYS A 152 -10.64 -14.86 6.34
C LYS A 152 -9.33 -14.48 7.04
N ALA A 153 -8.94 -13.21 6.95
CA ALA A 153 -7.70 -12.70 7.54
C ALA A 153 -7.89 -11.28 8.09
N GLY A 154 -7.15 -10.96 9.14
CA GLY A 154 -7.12 -9.63 9.74
C GLY A 154 -8.46 -9.18 10.33
N GLU A 155 -8.56 -7.90 10.60
CA GLU A 155 -9.78 -7.21 11.06
C GLU A 155 -10.32 -6.27 9.97
N THR A 156 -11.56 -5.85 10.11
CA THR A 156 -12.24 -4.98 9.13
C THR A 156 -12.37 -3.58 9.69
N VAL A 157 -12.17 -2.57 8.84
CA VAL A 157 -12.50 -1.19 9.19
C VAL A 157 -13.97 -0.92 8.92
N GLN A 158 -14.58 -0.08 9.75
CA GLN A 158 -15.89 0.50 9.46
C GLN A 158 -15.73 1.71 8.54
N ILE A 159 -16.77 2.05 7.79
CA ILE A 159 -16.76 3.23 6.92
C ILE A 159 -17.34 4.43 7.71
N ARG A 160 -16.65 5.55 7.68
CA ARG A 160 -17.19 6.78 8.26
C ARG A 160 -18.33 7.31 7.39
N HIS A 161 -19.53 7.44 7.96
CA HIS A 161 -20.71 7.97 7.26
C HIS A 161 -20.83 9.49 7.41
N GLU A 162 -20.48 10.04 8.57
CA GLU A 162 -20.56 11.48 8.81
C GLU A 162 -19.48 12.23 8.04
N LYS A 163 -19.82 13.39 7.53
CA LYS A 163 -18.89 14.24 6.81
C LYS A 163 -17.70 14.61 7.69
N ILE A 164 -16.49 14.45 7.15
CA ILE A 164 -15.26 14.90 7.82
C ILE A 164 -15.16 16.43 7.71
N GLY A 165 -14.75 17.08 8.81
CA GLY A 165 -14.53 18.52 8.91
C GLY A 165 -13.05 18.90 8.72
N ILE A 166 -12.78 20.08 8.16
CA ILE A 166 -11.42 20.62 8.09
C ILE A 166 -10.86 20.74 9.51
N GLY A 167 -9.65 20.22 9.71
CA GLY A 167 -8.98 20.17 11.01
C GLY A 167 -9.26 18.91 11.81
N ASP A 168 -10.21 18.04 11.41
CA ASP A 168 -10.43 16.75 12.06
C ASP A 168 -9.15 15.92 12.09
N PRO A 169 -8.82 15.28 13.22
CA PRO A 169 -7.67 14.40 13.33
C PRO A 169 -7.90 13.14 12.50
N ILE A 170 -6.84 12.69 11.85
CA ILE A 170 -6.79 11.44 11.10
C ILE A 170 -5.49 10.69 11.37
N THR A 171 -5.51 9.38 11.15
CA THR A 171 -4.32 8.52 11.16
C THR A 171 -4.26 7.74 9.84
N ASN A 172 -3.09 7.70 9.23
CA ASN A 172 -2.81 6.84 8.08
C ASN A 172 -2.04 5.61 8.55
N ILE A 173 -2.39 4.43 8.01
CA ILE A 173 -1.65 3.17 8.21
C ILE A 173 -1.07 2.78 6.85
N GLY A 174 0.24 2.81 6.69
CA GLY A 174 0.83 2.62 5.37
C GLY A 174 2.19 1.92 5.37
N ALA A 175 2.67 1.60 4.17
CA ALA A 175 3.99 1.05 3.92
C ALA A 175 4.80 1.94 2.97
N PRO A 176 5.16 3.18 3.37
CA PRO A 176 5.97 4.05 2.54
C PRO A 176 7.28 3.37 2.18
N LEU A 177 7.72 3.54 0.92
CA LEU A 177 8.90 2.87 0.34
C LEU A 177 8.84 1.33 0.41
N GLY A 178 7.65 0.77 0.66
CA GLY A 178 7.44 -0.65 0.88
C GLY A 178 8.00 -1.15 2.22
N ILE A 179 8.23 -0.26 3.17
CA ILE A 179 8.69 -0.61 4.52
C ILE A 179 7.54 -1.28 5.27
N PHE A 180 7.62 -2.60 5.34
CA PHE A 180 6.66 -3.44 6.02
C PHE A 180 7.30 -4.78 6.40
N THR A 181 7.02 -5.25 7.60
CA THR A 181 7.26 -6.63 8.04
C THR A 181 6.03 -7.11 8.81
N PRO A 182 5.73 -8.42 8.80
CA PRO A 182 4.61 -8.96 9.58
C PRO A 182 4.66 -8.52 11.05
N GLY A 183 3.52 -8.12 11.58
CA GLY A 183 3.41 -7.58 12.94
C GLY A 183 3.85 -6.12 13.10
N MET A 184 4.25 -5.44 12.04
CA MET A 184 4.59 -4.01 12.03
C MET A 184 3.59 -3.21 11.20
N ALA A 185 3.13 -2.08 11.72
CA ALA A 185 2.34 -1.10 10.97
C ALA A 185 2.90 0.30 11.25
N LEU A 186 3.29 0.99 10.19
CA LEU A 186 3.68 2.40 10.30
C LEU A 186 2.42 3.26 10.30
N THR A 187 2.33 4.16 11.26
CA THR A 187 1.23 5.11 11.39
C THR A 187 1.73 6.53 11.32
N PHE A 188 0.91 7.39 10.71
CA PHE A 188 1.19 8.81 10.54
C PHE A 188 -0.04 9.60 10.93
N ASP A 189 0.06 10.38 11.97
CA ASP A 189 -1.01 11.28 12.41
C ASP A 189 -1.00 12.56 11.60
N GLY A 190 -2.17 13.08 11.35
CA GLY A 190 -2.36 14.32 10.60
C GLY A 190 -3.78 14.86 10.75
N ARG A 191 -4.13 15.76 9.82
CA ARG A 191 -5.45 16.38 9.80
C ARG A 191 -6.01 16.40 8.39
N TYR A 192 -7.34 16.34 8.30
CA TYR A 192 -8.03 16.62 7.05
C TYR A 192 -7.95 18.11 6.73
N SER A 193 -7.48 18.45 5.53
CA SER A 193 -7.25 19.84 5.10
C SER A 193 -8.32 20.37 4.17
N GLY A 194 -9.16 19.50 3.60
CA GLY A 194 -10.22 19.88 2.66
C GLY A 194 -10.23 19.02 1.40
N SER A 195 -11.13 19.35 0.48
CA SER A 195 -11.25 18.69 -0.84
C SER A 195 -11.32 19.74 -1.94
N ASP A 196 -10.83 19.39 -3.12
CA ASP A 196 -10.97 20.20 -4.33
C ASP A 196 -12.18 19.78 -5.19
N ALA A 197 -12.42 20.53 -6.25
CA ALA A 197 -13.49 20.24 -7.21
C ALA A 197 -13.17 19.08 -8.16
N LEU A 198 -11.92 18.59 -8.17
CA LEU A 198 -11.46 17.49 -9.01
C LEU A 198 -11.72 16.12 -8.38
N GLY A 199 -12.13 16.09 -7.12
CA GLY A 199 -12.42 14.86 -6.38
C GLY A 199 -11.25 14.37 -5.52
N ASN A 200 -10.30 15.24 -5.19
CA ASN A 200 -9.20 14.95 -4.29
C ASN A 200 -9.49 15.47 -2.89
N SER A 201 -9.09 14.72 -1.88
CA SER A 201 -9.02 15.14 -0.49
C SER A 201 -7.57 15.26 -0.06
N TYR A 202 -7.27 16.27 0.74
CA TYR A 202 -5.93 16.63 1.18
C TYR A 202 -5.76 16.39 2.68
N PHE A 203 -4.59 15.82 3.06
CA PHE A 203 -4.30 15.43 4.44
C PHE A 203 -2.86 15.80 4.80
N SER A 204 -2.66 16.37 5.99
CA SER A 204 -1.37 16.87 6.46
C SER A 204 -0.54 15.76 7.13
N PHE A 205 -0.15 14.75 6.38
CA PHE A 205 0.82 13.75 6.80
C PHE A 205 1.76 13.38 5.63
N PRO A 206 2.95 12.78 5.91
CA PRO A 206 3.89 12.45 4.86
C PRO A 206 3.38 11.32 3.97
N GLY A 207 3.46 11.52 2.65
CA GLY A 207 3.19 10.50 1.64
C GLY A 207 4.45 10.16 0.86
N ALA A 208 4.63 8.88 0.52
CA ALA A 208 5.75 8.38 -0.28
C ALA A 208 5.29 7.24 -1.19
N PRO A 209 6.05 6.87 -2.24
CA PRO A 209 5.80 5.66 -3.02
C PRO A 209 5.61 4.45 -2.09
N GLY A 210 4.58 3.63 -2.33
CA GLY A 210 4.18 2.53 -1.44
C GLY A 210 3.06 2.90 -0.45
N SER A 211 2.82 4.19 -0.16
CA SER A 211 1.65 4.64 0.60
C SER A 211 0.35 4.58 -0.21
N SER A 212 0.42 4.52 -1.55
CA SER A 212 -0.77 4.38 -2.40
C SER A 212 -1.61 3.17 -1.99
N GLY A 213 -2.91 3.38 -1.82
CA GLY A 213 -3.87 2.38 -1.34
C GLY A 213 -4.00 2.31 0.19
N SER A 214 -3.18 3.04 0.95
CA SER A 214 -3.25 3.03 2.40
C SER A 214 -4.51 3.71 2.93
N PRO A 215 -5.12 3.16 4.01
CA PRO A 215 -6.28 3.75 4.64
C PRO A 215 -5.94 5.04 5.40
N ILE A 216 -6.87 5.98 5.34
CA ILE A 216 -6.94 7.13 6.23
C ILE A 216 -8.15 6.94 7.12
N ILE A 217 -7.93 6.87 8.42
CA ILE A 217 -8.96 6.61 9.44
C ILE A 217 -9.16 7.80 10.34
N ASP A 218 -10.36 7.94 10.89
CA ASP A 218 -10.67 8.93 11.92
C ASP A 218 -10.23 8.46 13.33
N SER A 219 -10.41 9.32 14.33
CA SER A 219 -10.08 9.01 15.72
C SER A 219 -10.90 7.85 16.33
N ARG A 220 -11.94 7.38 15.64
CA ARG A 220 -12.77 6.22 16.05
C ARG A 220 -12.38 4.95 15.28
N GLY A 221 -11.34 4.99 14.44
CA GLY A 221 -10.91 3.88 13.60
C GLY A 221 -11.74 3.67 12.32
N ASN A 222 -12.63 4.62 11.95
CA ASN A 222 -13.44 4.48 10.75
C ASN A 222 -12.70 5.01 9.52
N LEU A 223 -12.84 4.30 8.41
CA LEU A 223 -12.25 4.66 7.12
C LEU A 223 -12.87 5.94 6.55
N VAL A 224 -12.03 6.91 6.29
CA VAL A 224 -12.38 8.23 5.71
C VAL A 224 -12.03 8.29 4.24
N SER A 225 -10.85 7.77 3.87
CA SER A 225 -10.30 7.89 2.52
C SER A 225 -9.25 6.82 2.26
N ILE A 226 -8.84 6.70 1.00
CA ILE A 226 -7.72 5.90 0.52
C ILE A 226 -6.70 6.83 -0.13
N VAL A 227 -5.44 6.72 0.27
CA VAL A 227 -4.33 7.48 -0.34
C VAL A 227 -4.12 7.02 -1.78
N HIS A 228 -4.01 7.94 -2.71
CA HIS A 228 -3.64 7.62 -4.09
C HIS A 228 -2.37 8.35 -4.57
N SER A 229 -2.00 9.47 -3.93
CA SER A 229 -0.79 10.21 -4.29
C SER A 229 -0.29 11.07 -3.13
N ALA A 230 0.87 11.70 -3.35
CA ALA A 230 1.41 12.71 -2.47
C ALA A 230 1.91 13.89 -3.32
N HIS A 231 1.98 15.07 -2.73
CA HIS A 231 2.52 16.22 -3.42
C HIS A 231 4.04 16.07 -3.59
N THR A 232 4.55 16.24 -4.81
CA THR A 232 5.95 15.95 -5.15
C THR A 232 6.95 16.90 -4.49
N GLU A 233 6.57 18.17 -4.34
CA GLU A 233 7.42 19.23 -3.77
C GLU A 233 7.15 19.46 -2.27
N PHE A 234 6.04 18.93 -1.75
CA PHE A 234 5.66 19.07 -0.35
C PHE A 234 5.27 17.70 0.24
N SER A 235 6.28 16.98 0.73
CA SER A 235 6.14 15.59 1.20
C SER A 235 5.19 15.38 2.39
N HIS A 236 4.80 16.45 3.09
CA HIS A 236 3.84 16.41 4.20
C HIS A 236 2.38 16.64 3.75
N LEU A 237 2.09 16.46 2.48
CA LEU A 237 0.76 16.57 1.92
C LEU A 237 0.40 15.29 1.15
N ALA A 238 -0.38 14.43 1.78
CA ALA A 238 -0.96 13.26 1.14
C ALA A 238 -2.30 13.62 0.49
N ILE A 239 -2.59 12.95 -0.62
CA ILE A 239 -3.81 13.15 -1.41
C ILE A 239 -4.53 11.81 -1.51
N GLY A 240 -5.83 11.82 -1.22
CA GLY A 240 -6.69 10.65 -1.30
C GLY A 240 -8.00 10.94 -2.01
N CYS A 241 -8.80 9.90 -2.21
CA CYS A 241 -10.15 10.05 -2.76
C CYS A 241 -11.05 10.85 -1.81
N THR A 242 -12.08 11.51 -2.34
CA THR A 242 -13.09 12.13 -1.47
C THR A 242 -13.94 11.05 -0.79
N GLN A 243 -14.49 11.38 0.38
CA GLN A 243 -15.43 10.51 1.08
C GLN A 243 -16.63 10.14 0.20
N ALA A 244 -17.13 11.10 -0.58
CA ALA A 244 -18.21 10.87 -1.54
C ALA A 244 -17.82 9.87 -2.66
N SER A 245 -16.57 9.94 -3.17
CA SER A 245 -16.06 8.99 -4.15
C SER A 245 -15.94 7.58 -3.56
N LEU A 246 -15.43 7.47 -2.32
CA LEU A 246 -15.34 6.19 -1.60
C LEU A 246 -16.73 5.56 -1.41
N HIS A 247 -17.70 6.32 -0.91
CA HIS A 247 -19.08 5.85 -0.72
C HIS A 247 -19.73 5.43 -2.05
N SER A 248 -19.54 6.22 -3.11
CA SER A 248 -20.06 5.89 -4.44
C SER A 248 -19.45 4.59 -4.98
N PHE A 249 -18.16 4.39 -4.80
CA PHE A 249 -17.46 3.17 -5.21
C PHE A 249 -17.99 1.96 -4.44
N LEU A 250 -18.12 2.06 -3.11
CA LEU A 250 -18.67 0.99 -2.26
C LEU A 250 -20.12 0.67 -2.63
N TYR A 251 -20.95 1.68 -2.88
CA TYR A 251 -22.33 1.49 -3.29
C TYR A 251 -22.46 0.76 -4.64
N LYS A 252 -21.64 1.10 -5.63
CA LYS A 252 -21.57 0.37 -6.91
C LYS A 252 -21.18 -1.10 -6.69
N ASN A 253 -20.36 -1.39 -5.70
CA ASN A 253 -19.87 -2.71 -5.37
C ASN A 253 -20.62 -3.42 -4.23
N ARG A 254 -21.82 -2.91 -3.82
CA ARG A 254 -22.58 -3.42 -2.67
C ARG A 254 -22.92 -4.92 -2.74
N LYS A 255 -22.91 -5.53 -3.93
CA LYS A 255 -23.10 -6.98 -4.07
C LYS A 255 -21.98 -7.82 -3.42
N TYR A 256 -20.81 -7.21 -3.20
CA TYR A 256 -19.65 -7.84 -2.55
C TYR A 256 -19.45 -7.35 -1.11
N VAL A 257 -19.78 -6.09 -0.86
CA VAL A 257 -19.51 -5.39 0.40
C VAL A 257 -20.76 -4.75 1.01
N GLY A 258 -21.94 -5.24 0.66
CA GLY A 258 -23.23 -4.67 1.09
C GLY A 258 -23.46 -4.64 2.60
N PHE A 259 -22.72 -5.47 3.34
CA PHE A 259 -22.75 -5.46 4.81
C PHE A 259 -22.12 -4.17 5.41
N LEU A 260 -21.28 -3.45 4.65
CA LEU A 260 -20.70 -2.16 5.06
C LEU A 260 -21.69 -0.99 4.94
N MET A 261 -22.81 -1.21 4.26
CA MET A 261 -23.82 -0.20 3.95
C MET A 261 -25.08 -0.37 4.81
N LYS A 262 -25.03 -1.24 5.81
CA LYS A 262 -26.13 -1.41 6.77
C LYS A 262 -25.92 -0.42 7.90
N ASP A 263 -26.90 0.47 8.06
CA ASP A 263 -27.04 1.39 9.20
C ASP A 263 -27.19 0.63 10.52
#